data_5beeb5fa70db5e31448d5e4ec5349f02
#
_entry.id   5beeb5fa70db5e31448d5e4ec5349f02
#
_cell.length_a   1.000
_cell.length_b   1.000
_cell.length_c   1.000
_cell.angle_alpha   90.00
_cell.angle_beta   90.00
_cell.angle_gamma   90.00
#
_symmetry.space_group_name_H-M   'P 1'
#
loop_
_entity.id
_entity.type
_entity.pdbx_description
1 polymer ?
#
loop_
_entity_poly.entity_id
_entity_poly.type
_entity_poly.pdbx_seq_one_letter_code
_entity_poly.pdbx_strand_id
1 'polypeptide(L)'
;DKSRRGLYGDVVEELDASVGAILNALRESGLAENTLVVFTSDNGPWLVMDERGGSAGMLRSGKGTTWEGGMREPTLFWWPGTIEAGSVCRDIGSALDLFATFAALGQGTAVGEDSLNLMPALKGGNSPRSEFFFYRKEELYAVRSGPWKLHLITEGAWGDGEPRIKYEDPLLFHLGHD
;
A
#
# COMPACT_ATOMS: atom_id res chain seq x y z
N ASP A 1 16.34 20.84 13.64
CA ASP A 1 15.14 20.04 13.97
C ASP A 1 13.96 20.96 14.17
N LYS A 2 12.96 20.88 13.29
CA LYS A 2 11.69 21.62 13.40
C LYS A 2 10.62 20.72 13.96
N SER A 3 10.65 19.42 13.60
CA SER A 3 9.72 18.42 14.06
C SER A 3 9.99 17.97 15.50
N ARG A 4 8.93 17.71 16.26
CA ARG A 4 9.03 17.10 17.60
C ARG A 4 9.48 15.63 17.54
N ARG A 5 9.59 15.05 16.33
CA ARG A 5 9.99 13.66 16.06
C ARG A 5 11.41 13.53 15.54
N GLY A 6 12.24 14.56 15.75
CA GLY A 6 13.64 14.59 15.33
C GLY A 6 13.80 14.52 13.80
N LEU A 7 14.94 14.05 13.36
CA LEU A 7 15.31 14.03 11.93
C LEU A 7 14.30 13.25 11.06
N TYR A 8 13.79 12.13 11.53
CA TYR A 8 12.76 11.38 10.79
C TYR A 8 11.51 12.22 10.55
N GLY A 9 11.03 12.91 11.61
CA GLY A 9 9.91 13.82 11.48
C GLY A 9 10.19 15.00 10.55
N ASP A 10 11.40 15.58 10.59
CA ASP A 10 11.80 16.64 9.68
C ASP A 10 11.74 16.19 8.20
N VAL A 11 12.18 14.95 7.90
CA VAL A 11 12.12 14.37 6.55
C VAL A 11 10.67 14.13 6.10
N VAL A 12 9.82 13.65 7.00
CA VAL A 12 8.38 13.44 6.69
C VAL A 12 7.69 14.78 6.43
N GLU A 13 7.98 15.84 7.22
CA GLU A 13 7.44 17.17 7.00
C GLU A 13 7.93 17.79 5.66
N GLU A 14 9.18 17.55 5.28
CA GLU A 14 9.74 18.00 4.00
C GLU A 14 9.04 17.26 2.82
N LEU A 15 8.82 15.96 2.95
CA LEU A 15 8.09 15.17 1.97
C LEU A 15 6.65 15.68 1.81
N ASP A 16 5.95 15.90 2.92
CA ASP A 16 4.58 16.44 2.92
C ASP A 16 4.52 17.82 2.26
N ALA A 17 5.45 18.71 2.59
CA ALA A 17 5.55 20.02 1.96
C ALA A 17 5.81 19.93 0.44
N SER A 18 6.62 18.96 0.01
CA SER A 18 6.89 18.71 -1.41
C SER A 18 5.65 18.22 -2.16
N VAL A 19 4.88 17.31 -1.55
CA VAL A 19 3.57 16.89 -2.08
C VAL A 19 2.62 18.08 -2.17
N GLY A 20 2.55 18.91 -1.12
CA GLY A 20 1.74 20.13 -1.11
C GLY A 20 2.11 21.09 -2.25
N ALA A 21 3.41 21.28 -2.52
CA ALA A 21 3.87 22.12 -3.62
C ALA A 21 3.44 21.58 -5.00
N ILE A 22 3.51 20.26 -5.21
CA ILE A 22 3.04 19.61 -6.45
C ILE A 22 1.53 19.83 -6.63
N LEU A 23 0.73 19.56 -5.59
CA LEU A 23 -0.72 19.74 -5.64
C LEU A 23 -1.12 21.21 -5.91
N ASN A 24 -0.38 22.16 -5.34
CA ASN A 24 -0.61 23.58 -5.58
C ASN A 24 -0.28 23.97 -7.04
N ALA A 25 0.84 23.50 -7.57
CA ALA A 25 1.21 23.72 -8.97
C ALA A 25 0.14 23.19 -9.93
N LEU A 26 -0.43 22.00 -9.67
CA LEU A 26 -1.52 21.45 -10.47
C LEU A 26 -2.79 22.33 -10.41
N ARG A 27 -3.13 22.85 -9.24
CA ARG A 27 -4.29 23.76 -9.08
C ARG A 27 -4.07 25.08 -9.82
N GLU A 28 -2.91 25.71 -9.62
CA GLU A 28 -2.55 27.00 -10.23
C GLU A 28 -2.46 26.91 -11.75
N SER A 29 -2.04 25.76 -12.29
CA SER A 29 -1.98 25.51 -13.73
C SER A 29 -3.33 25.10 -14.34
N GLY A 30 -4.39 24.94 -13.55
CA GLY A 30 -5.68 24.45 -14.03
C GLY A 30 -5.69 22.98 -14.48
N LEU A 31 -4.71 22.19 -14.05
CA LEU A 31 -4.56 20.79 -14.44
C LEU A 31 -5.15 19.80 -13.42
N ALA A 32 -5.55 20.27 -12.25
CA ALA A 32 -5.97 19.43 -11.13
C ALA A 32 -7.11 18.46 -11.49
N GLU A 33 -8.12 18.90 -12.21
CA GLU A 33 -9.29 18.09 -12.59
C GLU A 33 -8.97 17.05 -13.68
N ASN A 34 -7.83 17.19 -14.36
CA ASN A 34 -7.38 16.26 -15.39
C ASN A 34 -6.13 15.48 -14.98
N THR A 35 -5.82 15.40 -13.69
CA THR A 35 -4.64 14.71 -13.19
C THR A 35 -4.97 13.81 -12.01
N LEU A 36 -4.71 12.52 -12.15
CA LEU A 36 -4.70 11.56 -11.04
C LEU A 36 -3.34 11.62 -10.35
N VAL A 37 -3.32 12.02 -9.08
CA VAL A 37 -2.13 11.93 -8.23
C VAL A 37 -2.26 10.72 -7.31
N VAL A 38 -1.23 9.91 -7.27
CA VAL A 38 -1.12 8.75 -6.36
C VAL A 38 0.09 8.95 -5.45
N PHE A 39 -0.14 8.87 -4.15
CA PHE A 39 0.90 8.86 -3.14
C PHE A 39 0.82 7.55 -2.35
N THR A 40 1.91 6.78 -2.34
CA THR A 40 1.98 5.49 -1.66
C THR A 40 3.40 5.19 -1.21
N SER A 41 3.56 4.19 -0.34
CA SER A 41 4.87 3.60 -0.02
C SER A 41 5.09 2.34 -0.85
N ASP A 42 6.35 1.94 -1.00
CA ASP A 42 6.77 0.71 -1.69
C ASP A 42 6.72 -0.51 -0.76
N ASN A 43 6.91 -0.30 0.54
CA ASN A 43 6.90 -1.33 1.57
C ASN A 43 6.70 -0.72 2.96
N GLY A 44 6.47 -1.57 3.95
CA GLY A 44 6.34 -1.18 5.34
C GLY A 44 7.59 -0.60 6.00
N PRO A 45 7.50 -0.14 7.25
CA PRO A 45 8.60 0.52 7.95
C PRO A 45 9.77 -0.43 8.19
N TRP A 46 10.98 0.14 8.21
CA TRP A 46 12.20 -0.61 8.52
C TRP A 46 12.45 -0.64 10.02
N LEU A 47 11.81 -1.58 10.70
CA LEU A 47 11.72 -1.63 12.17
C LEU A 47 13.06 -1.69 12.89
N VAL A 48 14.12 -2.25 12.28
CA VAL A 48 15.46 -2.28 12.88
C VAL A 48 16.12 -0.91 13.01
N MET A 49 15.54 0.11 12.41
CA MET A 49 16.00 1.50 12.53
C MET A 49 15.30 2.25 13.67
N ASP A 50 14.50 1.55 14.47
CA ASP A 50 13.73 2.10 15.59
C ASP A 50 12.96 3.38 15.18
N GLU A 51 13.09 4.46 15.94
CA GLU A 51 12.40 5.73 15.68
C GLU A 51 12.69 6.34 14.29
N ARG A 52 13.75 5.91 13.63
CA ARG A 52 14.15 6.39 12.28
C ARG A 52 13.60 5.53 11.15
N GLY A 53 13.03 4.37 11.46
CA GLY A 53 12.50 3.42 10.47
C GLY A 53 11.01 3.58 10.16
N GLY A 54 10.31 4.43 10.91
CA GLY A 54 8.87 4.57 10.82
C GLY A 54 8.10 3.57 11.69
N SER A 55 6.80 3.50 11.49
CA SER A 55 5.92 2.60 12.26
C SER A 55 4.78 2.10 11.40
N ALA A 56 4.47 0.81 11.49
CA ALA A 56 3.27 0.21 10.90
C ALA A 56 2.02 0.38 11.79
N GLY A 57 2.13 1.12 12.89
CA GLY A 57 1.03 1.29 13.85
C GLY A 57 0.65 -0.04 14.51
N MET A 58 -0.59 -0.46 14.34
CA MET A 58 -1.09 -1.73 14.90
C MET A 58 -0.85 -2.94 13.99
N LEU A 59 -0.32 -2.73 12.78
CA LEU A 59 -0.05 -3.82 11.86
C LEU A 59 1.21 -4.59 12.27
N ARG A 60 1.15 -5.91 12.21
CA ARG A 60 2.27 -6.79 12.61
C ARG A 60 3.44 -6.66 11.67
N SER A 61 4.66 -6.57 12.25
CA SER A 61 5.95 -6.59 11.57
C SER A 61 6.16 -5.41 10.60
N GLY A 62 7.07 -5.52 9.64
CA GLY A 62 7.47 -4.44 8.74
C GLY A 62 8.16 -4.93 7.48
N LYS A 63 8.97 -4.06 6.90
CA LYS A 63 9.70 -4.24 5.63
C LYS A 63 10.28 -5.64 5.48
N GLY A 64 10.02 -6.25 4.31
CA GLY A 64 10.57 -7.54 3.91
C GLY A 64 9.78 -8.76 4.40
N THR A 65 8.76 -8.57 5.25
CA THR A 65 7.89 -9.66 5.70
C THR A 65 6.59 -9.71 4.90
N THR A 66 5.87 -10.81 4.96
CA THR A 66 4.54 -10.96 4.35
C THR A 66 3.40 -10.66 5.32
N TRP A 67 3.72 -10.19 6.53
CA TRP A 67 2.75 -9.65 7.48
C TRP A 67 2.15 -8.33 6.99
N GLU A 68 1.01 -7.93 7.56
CA GLU A 68 0.32 -6.70 7.13
C GLU A 68 1.21 -5.46 7.27
N GLY A 69 2.03 -5.38 8.33
CA GLY A 69 2.95 -4.24 8.52
C GLY A 69 4.06 -4.15 7.48
N GLY A 70 4.34 -5.23 6.74
CA GLY A 70 5.32 -5.23 5.65
C GLY A 70 4.74 -4.96 4.27
N MET A 71 3.43 -5.17 4.10
CA MET A 71 2.80 -5.24 2.77
C MET A 71 1.58 -4.35 2.60
N ARG A 72 0.93 -3.91 3.70
CA ARG A 72 -0.24 -3.03 3.67
C ARG A 72 0.20 -1.59 3.81
N GLU A 73 0.36 -0.92 2.67
CA GLU A 73 0.91 0.41 2.60
C GLU A 73 -0.16 1.50 2.62
N PRO A 74 0.13 2.64 3.27
CA PRO A 74 -0.73 3.82 3.13
C PRO A 74 -0.73 4.27 1.68
N THR A 75 -1.93 4.40 1.11
CA THR A 75 -2.09 4.83 -0.28
C THR A 75 -3.18 5.87 -0.38
N LEU A 76 -2.87 6.99 -1.02
CA LEU A 76 -3.79 8.10 -1.26
C LEU A 76 -3.93 8.34 -2.76
N PHE A 77 -5.16 8.51 -3.19
CA PHE A 77 -5.51 8.91 -4.54
C PHE A 77 -6.19 10.28 -4.51
N TRP A 78 -5.72 11.20 -5.31
CA TRP A 78 -6.29 12.52 -5.40
C TRP A 78 -6.61 12.85 -6.86
N TRP A 79 -7.89 13.12 -7.13
CA TRP A 79 -8.37 13.55 -8.45
C TRP A 79 -9.67 14.33 -8.27
N PRO A 80 -9.60 15.67 -8.15
CA PRO A 80 -10.79 16.51 -7.99
C PRO A 80 -11.82 16.28 -9.09
N GLY A 81 -13.09 16.25 -8.72
CA GLY A 81 -14.19 16.02 -9.65
C GLY A 81 -14.39 14.56 -10.11
N THR A 82 -13.43 13.67 -9.82
CA THR A 82 -13.51 12.25 -10.24
C THR A 82 -13.54 11.30 -9.05
N ILE A 83 -12.74 11.58 -8.01
CA ILE A 83 -12.71 10.81 -6.75
C ILE A 83 -13.34 11.67 -5.66
N GLU A 84 -14.28 11.10 -4.90
CA GLU A 84 -14.95 11.80 -3.80
C GLU A 84 -13.96 12.13 -2.70
N ALA A 85 -13.93 13.41 -2.30
CA ALA A 85 -13.05 13.89 -1.24
C ALA A 85 -13.38 13.24 0.11
N GLY A 86 -12.36 12.74 0.82
CA GLY A 86 -12.53 12.10 2.12
C GLY A 86 -13.09 10.68 2.06
N SER A 87 -13.31 10.12 0.87
CA SER A 87 -13.72 8.72 0.72
C SER A 87 -12.62 7.77 1.19
N VAL A 88 -13.03 6.61 1.72
CA VAL A 88 -12.14 5.55 2.19
C VAL A 88 -12.54 4.24 1.55
N CYS A 89 -11.66 3.66 0.73
CA CYS A 89 -11.80 2.32 0.21
C CYS A 89 -11.08 1.34 1.14
N ARG A 90 -11.77 0.27 1.55
CA ARG A 90 -11.23 -0.79 2.42
C ARG A 90 -10.96 -2.10 1.67
N ASP A 91 -11.28 -2.13 0.40
CA ASP A 91 -11.05 -3.29 -0.46
C ASP A 91 -9.56 -3.48 -0.77
N ILE A 92 -9.23 -4.65 -1.28
CA ILE A 92 -7.86 -4.97 -1.68
C ILE A 92 -7.53 -4.18 -2.95
N GLY A 93 -6.42 -3.48 -2.93
CA GLY A 93 -5.73 -2.93 -4.11
C GLY A 93 -4.26 -3.32 -4.03
N SER A 94 -3.60 -3.29 -5.17
CA SER A 94 -2.16 -3.59 -5.27
C SER A 94 -1.46 -2.54 -6.12
N ALA A 95 -0.17 -2.33 -5.87
CA ALA A 95 0.67 -1.52 -6.77
C ALA A 95 0.68 -2.07 -8.21
N LEU A 96 0.50 -3.39 -8.39
CA LEU A 96 0.33 -4.02 -9.71
C LEU A 96 -0.86 -3.43 -10.47
N ASP A 97 -1.92 -3.05 -9.77
CA ASP A 97 -3.16 -2.56 -10.36
C ASP A 97 -3.04 -1.13 -10.93
N LEU A 98 -2.00 -0.40 -10.53
CA LEU A 98 -1.72 0.92 -11.09
C LEU A 98 -1.45 0.87 -12.59
N PHE A 99 -0.81 -0.20 -13.08
CA PHE A 99 -0.53 -0.37 -14.50
C PHE A 99 -1.82 -0.42 -15.34
N ALA A 100 -2.75 -1.33 -15.02
CA ALA A 100 -4.03 -1.44 -15.72
C ALA A 100 -4.90 -0.18 -15.56
N THR A 101 -4.86 0.43 -14.37
CA THR A 101 -5.57 1.68 -14.07
C THR A 101 -5.07 2.83 -14.95
N PHE A 102 -3.76 3.03 -15.03
CA PHE A 102 -3.18 4.09 -15.85
C PHE A 102 -3.32 3.82 -17.36
N ALA A 103 -3.18 2.56 -17.79
CA ALA A 103 -3.42 2.20 -19.18
C ALA A 103 -4.86 2.52 -19.60
N ALA A 104 -5.86 2.16 -18.78
CA ALA A 104 -7.26 2.45 -19.06
C ALA A 104 -7.54 3.96 -19.11
N LEU A 105 -6.94 4.76 -18.23
CA LEU A 105 -7.07 6.21 -18.26
C LEU A 105 -6.41 6.85 -19.48
N GLY A 106 -5.30 6.28 -19.95
CA GLY A 106 -4.61 6.70 -21.17
C GLY A 106 -5.22 6.15 -22.46
N GLN A 107 -6.42 5.52 -22.40
CA GLN A 107 -7.10 4.89 -23.54
C GLN A 107 -6.27 3.75 -24.16
N GLY A 108 -5.36 3.19 -23.42
CA GLY A 108 -4.56 2.04 -23.80
C GLY A 108 -5.16 0.73 -23.27
N THR A 109 -4.53 -0.37 -23.64
CA THR A 109 -4.87 -1.71 -23.17
C THR A 109 -3.74 -2.21 -22.29
N ALA A 110 -4.04 -2.57 -21.02
CA ALA A 110 -3.09 -3.27 -20.19
C ALA A 110 -2.93 -4.70 -20.70
N VAL A 111 -1.68 -5.13 -20.84
CA VAL A 111 -1.34 -6.51 -21.18
C VAL A 111 -0.72 -7.14 -19.92
N GLY A 112 -1.44 -8.04 -19.28
CA GLY A 112 -0.99 -8.74 -18.07
C GLY A 112 -2.19 -9.21 -17.25
N GLU A 113 -2.13 -10.45 -16.77
CA GLU A 113 -3.21 -11.07 -16.01
C GLU A 113 -3.25 -10.64 -14.54
N ASP A 114 -2.13 -10.11 -14.02
CA ASP A 114 -1.97 -9.76 -12.61
C ASP A 114 -2.38 -8.32 -12.26
N SER A 115 -2.71 -7.49 -13.24
CA SER A 115 -3.07 -6.08 -13.06
C SER A 115 -4.55 -5.83 -13.36
N LEU A 116 -5.25 -5.23 -12.41
CA LEU A 116 -6.68 -4.94 -12.49
C LEU A 116 -6.94 -3.43 -12.40
N ASN A 117 -7.90 -2.92 -13.16
CA ASN A 117 -8.22 -1.49 -13.15
C ASN A 117 -8.99 -1.09 -11.87
N LEU A 118 -8.38 -0.30 -11.00
CA LEU A 118 -8.94 0.16 -9.73
C LEU A 118 -9.98 1.30 -9.85
N MET A 119 -10.20 1.86 -11.03
CA MET A 119 -11.12 3.00 -11.17
C MET A 119 -12.53 2.74 -10.62
N PRO A 120 -13.12 1.54 -10.70
CA PRO A 120 -14.41 1.27 -10.04
C PRO A 120 -14.34 1.50 -8.52
N ALA A 121 -13.32 0.98 -7.84
CA ALA A 121 -13.12 1.17 -6.39
C ALA A 121 -12.86 2.64 -6.03
N LEU A 122 -12.05 3.34 -6.81
CA LEU A 122 -11.73 4.75 -6.61
C LEU A 122 -12.95 5.68 -6.80
N LYS A 123 -13.97 5.24 -7.51
CA LYS A 123 -15.26 5.93 -7.69
C LYS A 123 -16.36 5.46 -6.73
N GLY A 124 -16.01 4.77 -5.66
CA GLY A 124 -16.94 4.32 -4.62
C GLY A 124 -17.65 2.99 -4.90
N GLY A 125 -17.26 2.25 -5.94
CA GLY A 125 -17.67 0.88 -6.18
C GLY A 125 -16.74 -0.13 -5.48
N ASN A 126 -16.88 -1.41 -5.83
CA ASN A 126 -16.04 -2.48 -5.29
C ASN A 126 -14.71 -2.59 -6.07
N SER A 127 -13.67 -3.03 -5.39
CA SER A 127 -12.43 -3.41 -6.06
C SER A 127 -12.62 -4.64 -6.94
N PRO A 128 -12.04 -4.67 -8.13
CA PRO A 128 -12.00 -5.88 -8.95
C PRO A 128 -11.09 -6.97 -8.37
N ARG A 129 -10.21 -6.60 -7.41
CA ARG A 129 -9.30 -7.54 -6.75
C ARG A 129 -9.92 -8.07 -5.48
N SER A 130 -10.19 -9.39 -5.46
CA SER A 130 -10.69 -10.10 -4.28
C SER A 130 -9.61 -10.88 -3.55
N GLU A 131 -8.48 -11.16 -4.20
CA GLU A 131 -7.42 -12.01 -3.68
C GLU A 131 -6.04 -11.40 -3.96
N PHE A 132 -5.08 -11.74 -3.08
CA PHE A 132 -3.68 -11.38 -3.26
C PHE A 132 -2.77 -12.49 -2.72
N PHE A 133 -1.73 -12.82 -3.51
CA PHE A 133 -0.77 -13.87 -3.22
C PHE A 133 0.57 -13.23 -2.84
N PHE A 134 1.09 -13.58 -1.65
CA PHE A 134 2.32 -13.02 -1.12
C PHE A 134 3.47 -13.98 -1.32
N TYR A 135 4.36 -13.65 -2.23
CA TYR A 135 5.55 -14.43 -2.51
C TYR A 135 6.80 -13.80 -1.87
N ARG A 136 7.72 -14.65 -1.43
CA ARG A 136 9.12 -14.27 -1.20
C ARG A 136 9.97 -15.12 -2.13
N LYS A 137 10.67 -14.49 -3.08
CA LYS A 137 11.30 -15.16 -4.22
C LYS A 137 10.23 -15.97 -4.99
N GLU A 138 10.45 -17.26 -5.15
CA GLU A 138 9.56 -18.17 -5.89
C GLU A 138 8.60 -18.97 -4.99
N GLU A 139 8.58 -18.69 -3.68
CA GLU A 139 7.80 -19.45 -2.71
C GLU A 139 6.61 -18.66 -2.19
N LEU A 140 5.42 -19.28 -2.19
CA LEU A 140 4.19 -18.70 -1.67
C LEU A 140 4.20 -18.74 -0.14
N TYR A 141 4.15 -17.56 0.49
CA TYR A 141 4.15 -17.40 1.94
C TYR A 141 2.75 -17.21 2.52
N ALA A 142 1.91 -16.43 1.84
CA ALA A 142 0.57 -16.17 2.32
C ALA A 142 -0.41 -15.91 1.17
N VAL A 143 -1.69 -16.06 1.45
CA VAL A 143 -2.80 -15.72 0.56
C VAL A 143 -3.79 -14.87 1.34
N ARG A 144 -4.26 -13.78 0.73
CA ARG A 144 -5.37 -12.99 1.24
C ARG A 144 -6.57 -13.15 0.32
N SER A 145 -7.75 -13.41 0.89
CA SER A 145 -9.03 -13.42 0.19
C SER A 145 -10.06 -12.65 1.03
N GLY A 146 -10.50 -11.52 0.51
CA GLY A 146 -11.33 -10.57 1.25
C GLY A 146 -10.70 -10.18 2.61
N PRO A 147 -11.41 -10.40 3.74
CA PRO A 147 -10.88 -10.09 5.07
C PRO A 147 -9.97 -11.17 5.66
N TRP A 148 -9.86 -12.33 5.00
CA TRP A 148 -9.09 -13.46 5.50
C TRP A 148 -7.68 -13.47 4.93
N LYS A 149 -6.70 -13.81 5.78
CA LYS A 149 -5.32 -14.02 5.38
C LYS A 149 -4.79 -15.33 5.95
N LEU A 150 -4.31 -16.19 5.05
CA LEU A 150 -3.73 -17.49 5.36
C LEU A 150 -2.21 -17.41 5.20
N HIS A 151 -1.45 -17.75 6.24
CA HIS A 151 -0.01 -17.89 6.16
C HIS A 151 0.40 -19.37 6.10
N LEU A 152 1.06 -19.74 5.02
CA LEU A 152 1.70 -21.04 4.81
C LEU A 152 3.10 -21.06 5.42
N ILE A 153 3.77 -19.91 5.35
CA ILE A 153 5.12 -19.69 5.84
C ILE A 153 5.17 -18.33 6.52
N THR A 154 5.81 -18.25 7.68
CA THR A 154 6.18 -16.98 8.30
C THR A 154 7.70 -16.90 8.41
N GLU A 155 8.24 -15.71 8.29
CA GLU A 155 9.66 -15.43 8.42
C GLU A 155 9.87 -13.94 8.63
N GLY A 156 10.74 -13.60 9.56
CA GLY A 156 11.21 -12.24 9.76
C GLY A 156 12.08 -11.74 8.61
N ALA A 157 12.45 -10.49 8.64
CA ALA A 157 13.32 -9.88 7.66
C ALA A 157 14.16 -8.76 8.29
N TRP A 158 15.34 -8.52 7.73
CA TRP A 158 16.18 -7.38 8.08
C TRP A 158 16.51 -7.25 9.59
N GLY A 159 16.64 -8.37 10.30
CA GLY A 159 16.94 -8.38 11.75
C GLY A 159 15.71 -8.46 12.65
N ASP A 160 14.53 -8.64 12.11
CA ASP A 160 13.28 -8.89 12.84
C ASP A 160 13.29 -10.24 13.61
N GLY A 161 14.30 -11.03 13.56
CA GLY A 161 14.52 -12.18 14.45
C GLY A 161 13.50 -13.34 14.40
N GLU A 162 12.38 -13.22 13.71
CA GLU A 162 11.43 -14.31 13.54
C GLU A 162 12.02 -15.43 12.65
N PRO A 163 12.15 -16.68 13.15
CA PRO A 163 12.65 -17.77 12.33
C PRO A 163 11.68 -18.10 11.21
N ARG A 164 12.22 -18.66 10.11
CA ARG A 164 11.35 -19.19 9.06
C ARG A 164 10.65 -20.45 9.55
N ILE A 165 9.32 -20.42 9.54
CA ILE A 165 8.46 -21.55 9.93
C ILE A 165 7.53 -21.87 8.76
N LYS A 166 7.57 -23.10 8.27
CA LYS A 166 6.60 -23.64 7.32
C LYS A 166 5.59 -24.47 8.10
N TYR A 167 4.32 -24.12 7.96
CA TYR A 167 3.24 -24.72 8.73
C TYR A 167 2.64 -25.91 7.97
N GLU A 168 2.43 -27.04 8.66
CA GLU A 168 1.61 -28.15 8.16
C GLU A 168 0.15 -27.74 8.17
N ASP A 169 -0.30 -27.11 9.28
CA ASP A 169 -1.60 -26.48 9.41
C ASP A 169 -1.42 -24.95 9.30
N PRO A 170 -1.79 -24.33 8.15
CA PRO A 170 -1.59 -22.91 7.93
C PRO A 170 -2.29 -22.02 8.95
N LEU A 171 -1.69 -20.88 9.27
CA LEU A 171 -2.28 -19.90 10.18
C LEU A 171 -3.32 -19.04 9.45
N LEU A 172 -4.54 -18.99 9.97
CA LEU A 172 -5.62 -18.19 9.41
C LEU A 172 -5.96 -17.01 10.33
N PHE A 173 -6.00 -15.81 9.76
CA PHE A 173 -6.33 -14.55 10.43
C PHE A 173 -7.51 -13.87 9.75
N HIS A 174 -8.34 -13.19 10.55
CA HIS A 174 -9.37 -12.28 10.06
C HIS A 174 -8.93 -10.84 10.29
N LEU A 175 -8.45 -10.17 9.25
CA LEU A 175 -7.77 -8.86 9.31
C LEU A 175 -8.61 -7.69 9.87
N GLY A 176 -9.85 -7.90 10.19
CA GLY A 176 -10.72 -6.92 10.83
C GLY A 176 -11.03 -7.23 12.30
N HIS A 177 -10.65 -8.42 12.79
CA HIS A 177 -10.99 -8.90 14.15
C HIS A 177 -9.80 -9.43 14.92
N ASP A 178 -8.73 -9.85 14.25
CA ASP A 178 -7.53 -10.43 14.88
C ASP A 178 -6.45 -9.36 15.15
#